data_e5e5244e9742367a796430250883c1f8
#
_entry.id   e5e5244e9742367a796430250883c1f8
#
_cell.length_a   1.000
_cell.length_b   1.000
_cell.length_c   1.000
_cell.angle_alpha   90.00
_cell.angle_beta   90.00
_cell.angle_gamma   90.00
#
_symmetry.space_group_name_H-M   'P 1'
#
loop_
_entity.id
_entity.type
_entity.pdbx_description
1 polymer ?
#
loop_
_entity_poly.entity_id
_entity_poly.type
_entity_poly.pdbx_seq_one_letter_code
_entity_poly.pdbx_strand_id
1 'polypeptide(L)'
;MIEVYHYNFWRPITAIRNGDTDGNRLTAREGGWLPFIKTPLHPEYPCSHCSHAGIVAQLIDVEMDGMSLPELKTESPALPGVERSWQTTRSFCDEVNRARILGGVHYRFSTLAGEELGRAIGRLASWKYMPIKK
;
A
#
# COMPACT_ATOMS: atom_id res chain seq x y z
N MET A 1 -2.71 10.72 -7.50
CA MET A 1 -1.51 10.44 -8.35
C MET A 1 -0.52 11.61 -8.47
N ILE A 2 -0.91 12.85 -8.24
CA ILE A 2 -0.02 14.03 -8.34
C ILE A 2 1.12 13.98 -7.31
N GLU A 3 0.86 13.45 -6.12
CA GLU A 3 1.82 13.41 -5.00
C GLU A 3 3.08 12.59 -5.27
N VAL A 4 2.97 11.47 -5.96
CA VAL A 4 4.15 10.62 -6.27
C VAL A 4 5.16 11.37 -7.14
N TYR A 5 4.70 12.26 -8.02
CA TYR A 5 5.57 13.08 -8.86
C TYR A 5 6.18 14.27 -8.12
N HIS A 6 5.56 14.71 -7.03
CA HIS A 6 6.13 15.74 -6.15
C HIS A 6 7.41 15.25 -5.47
N TYR A 7 7.37 14.03 -4.90
CA TYR A 7 8.53 13.46 -4.20
C TYR A 7 9.55 12.84 -5.15
N ASN A 8 9.13 12.36 -6.32
CA ASN A 8 9.96 11.73 -7.36
C ASN A 8 10.95 10.69 -6.79
N PHE A 9 10.51 9.89 -5.82
CA PHE A 9 11.35 8.93 -5.14
C PHE A 9 11.61 7.68 -5.99
N TRP A 10 12.84 7.16 -5.97
CA TRP A 10 13.25 6.02 -6.77
C TRP A 10 12.68 4.68 -6.27
N ARG A 11 12.49 3.74 -7.20
CA ARG A 11 12.00 2.39 -6.91
C ARG A 11 13.10 1.47 -6.35
N PRO A 12 12.74 0.42 -5.58
CA PRO A 12 13.71 -0.57 -5.10
C PRO A 12 14.62 -1.13 -6.19
N ILE A 13 14.09 -1.41 -7.40
CA ILE A 13 14.90 -1.87 -8.52
C ILE A 13 16.01 -0.89 -8.88
N THR A 14 15.75 0.40 -8.84
CA THR A 14 16.76 1.43 -9.13
C THR A 14 17.78 1.51 -7.99
N ALA A 15 17.33 1.50 -6.74
CA ALA A 15 18.21 1.57 -5.57
C ALA A 15 19.15 0.35 -5.48
N ILE A 16 18.60 -0.87 -5.61
CA ILE A 16 19.38 -2.10 -5.48
C ILE A 16 20.39 -2.23 -6.64
N ARG A 17 19.99 -1.84 -7.85
CA ARG A 17 20.90 -1.88 -9.02
C ARG A 17 22.01 -0.83 -8.99
N ASN A 18 21.87 0.20 -8.17
CA ASN A 18 22.84 1.28 -7.97
C ASN A 18 23.27 1.41 -6.51
N GLY A 19 23.30 0.33 -5.75
CA GLY A 19 23.65 0.33 -4.34
C GLY A 19 25.09 0.77 -4.03
N ASP A 20 25.94 0.89 -5.04
CA ASP A 20 27.28 1.48 -4.96
C ASP A 20 27.28 3.00 -5.02
N THR A 21 26.16 3.65 -5.29
CA THR A 21 26.04 5.11 -5.46
C THR A 21 25.23 5.80 -4.35
N ASP A 22 24.70 5.04 -3.38
CA ASP A 22 23.85 5.58 -2.29
C ASP A 22 24.63 6.19 -1.11
N GLY A 23 25.97 6.12 -1.15
CA GLY A 23 26.85 6.63 -0.10
C GLY A 23 27.00 5.70 1.10
N ASN A 24 26.32 4.56 1.13
CA ASN A 24 26.41 3.58 2.21
C ASN A 24 27.41 2.46 1.84
N ARG A 25 28.51 2.38 2.59
CA ARG A 25 29.56 1.35 2.35
C ARG A 25 29.11 -0.09 2.64
N LEU A 26 27.95 -0.27 3.28
CA LEU A 26 27.39 -1.59 3.61
C LEU A 26 26.46 -2.11 2.50
N THR A 27 26.13 -1.29 1.51
CA THR A 27 25.34 -1.68 0.35
C THR A 27 26.25 -1.95 -0.85
N ALA A 28 25.90 -2.98 -1.61
CA ALA A 28 26.59 -3.36 -2.83
C ALA A 28 25.60 -3.34 -4.01
N ARG A 29 26.14 -3.07 -5.18
CA ARG A 29 25.35 -3.10 -6.42
C ARG A 29 24.95 -4.52 -6.80
N GLU A 30 23.65 -4.72 -7.07
CA GLU A 30 23.11 -5.95 -7.65
C GLU A 30 22.47 -5.66 -9.02
N GLY A 31 23.29 -5.49 -10.06
CA GLY A 31 22.84 -5.04 -11.38
C GLY A 31 21.81 -5.95 -12.07
N GLY A 32 21.75 -7.23 -11.71
CA GLY A 32 20.80 -8.22 -12.23
C GLY A 32 19.50 -8.37 -11.41
N TRP A 33 19.35 -7.66 -10.28
CA TRP A 33 18.19 -7.82 -9.43
C TRP A 33 16.88 -7.41 -10.13
N LEU A 34 15.84 -8.23 -9.95
CA LEU A 34 14.48 -7.98 -10.46
C LEU A 34 13.45 -8.14 -9.34
N PRO A 35 12.43 -7.28 -9.29
CA PRO A 35 11.32 -7.47 -8.37
C PRO A 35 10.46 -8.68 -8.79
N PHE A 36 9.76 -9.27 -7.83
CA PHE A 36 8.85 -10.40 -8.08
C PHE A 36 7.66 -9.99 -8.97
N ILE A 37 7.18 -8.76 -8.85
CA ILE A 37 6.10 -8.22 -9.69
C ILE A 37 6.62 -7.05 -10.53
N LYS A 38 5.96 -6.80 -11.67
CA LYS A 38 6.32 -5.68 -12.55
C LYS A 38 6.31 -4.36 -11.82
N THR A 39 7.40 -3.62 -11.89
CA THR A 39 7.51 -2.28 -11.31
C THR A 39 6.56 -1.31 -12.01
N PRO A 40 5.72 -0.57 -11.25
CA PRO A 40 4.89 0.49 -11.81
C PRO A 40 5.73 1.61 -12.45
N LEU A 41 5.23 2.18 -13.56
CA LEU A 41 5.91 3.22 -14.34
C LEU A 41 5.67 4.64 -13.79
N HIS A 42 5.73 4.80 -12.48
CA HIS A 42 5.64 6.08 -11.77
C HIS A 42 6.52 6.07 -10.53
N PRO A 43 6.87 7.24 -9.95
CA PRO A 43 7.69 7.32 -8.74
C PRO A 43 7.14 6.48 -7.59
N GLU A 44 8.02 6.15 -6.63
CA GLU A 44 7.71 5.13 -5.63
C GLU A 44 6.79 5.62 -4.51
N TYR A 45 7.05 6.81 -3.98
CA TYR A 45 6.47 7.32 -2.74
C TYR A 45 5.34 8.34 -2.99
N PRO A 46 4.26 8.29 -2.19
CA PRO A 46 3.83 7.21 -1.30
C PRO A 46 3.18 6.03 -2.07
N CYS A 47 3.06 4.88 -1.40
CA CYS A 47 2.48 3.67 -1.99
C CYS A 47 0.98 3.84 -2.31
N SER A 48 0.63 3.95 -3.59
CA SER A 48 -0.75 4.15 -4.03
C SER A 48 -1.69 3.00 -3.65
N HIS A 49 -1.24 1.73 -3.76
CA HIS A 49 -2.04 0.58 -3.36
C HIS A 49 -2.35 0.59 -1.86
N CYS A 50 -1.37 1.00 -1.05
CA CYS A 50 -1.54 1.12 0.40
C CYS A 50 -2.48 2.28 0.75
N SER A 51 -2.44 3.38 -0.03
CA SER A 51 -3.41 4.48 0.11
C SER A 51 -4.83 4.03 -0.20
N HIS A 52 -5.03 3.28 -1.28
CA HIS A 52 -6.35 2.72 -1.59
C HIS A 52 -6.84 1.78 -0.49
N ALA A 53 -5.98 0.89 0.01
CA ALA A 53 -6.34 0.01 1.14
C ALA A 53 -6.72 0.81 2.38
N GLY A 54 -5.97 1.87 2.71
CA GLY A 54 -6.27 2.76 3.83
C GLY A 54 -7.60 3.49 3.69
N ILE A 55 -7.95 3.97 2.47
CA ILE A 55 -9.26 4.58 2.19
C ILE A 55 -10.38 3.57 2.47
N VAL A 56 -10.31 2.40 1.83
CA VAL A 56 -11.33 1.35 1.97
C VAL A 56 -11.49 0.93 3.42
N ALA A 57 -10.37 0.66 4.10
CA ALA A 57 -10.38 0.31 5.52
C ALA A 57 -11.06 1.37 6.38
N GLN A 58 -10.74 2.65 6.17
CA GLN A 58 -11.32 3.74 6.94
C GLN A 58 -12.83 3.91 6.70
N LEU A 59 -13.29 3.76 5.46
CA LEU A 59 -14.73 3.85 5.15
C LEU A 59 -15.50 2.70 5.79
N ILE A 60 -14.95 1.48 5.75
CA ILE A 60 -15.54 0.31 6.44
C ILE A 60 -15.57 0.55 7.95
N ASP A 61 -14.47 1.00 8.56
CA ASP A 61 -14.39 1.26 10.01
C ASP A 61 -15.46 2.27 10.45
N VAL A 62 -15.68 3.34 9.66
CA VAL A 62 -16.74 4.34 9.94
C VAL A 62 -18.12 3.75 9.72
N GLU A 63 -18.35 2.97 8.68
CA GLU A 63 -19.66 2.35 8.42
C GLU A 63 -20.04 1.36 9.52
N MET A 64 -19.08 0.60 10.01
CA MET A 64 -19.29 -0.38 11.07
C MET A 64 -19.50 0.24 12.45
N ASP A 65 -18.96 1.45 12.70
CA ASP A 65 -19.18 2.23 13.94
C ASP A 65 -19.07 1.41 15.25
N GLY A 66 -17.99 0.61 15.34
CA GLY A 66 -17.74 -0.27 16.47
C GLY A 66 -18.51 -1.61 16.46
N MET A 67 -19.34 -1.86 15.46
CA MET A 67 -19.96 -3.18 15.27
C MET A 67 -18.91 -4.21 14.81
N SER A 68 -19.22 -5.49 15.03
CA SER A 68 -18.40 -6.58 14.53
C SER A 68 -18.30 -6.54 13.00
N LEU A 69 -17.08 -6.51 12.48
CA LEU A 69 -16.85 -6.57 11.05
C LEU A 69 -17.24 -7.97 10.51
N PRO A 70 -18.05 -8.06 9.46
CA PRO A 70 -18.19 -9.31 8.75
C PRO A 70 -16.83 -9.69 8.13
N GLU A 71 -16.59 -10.99 7.95
CA GLU A 71 -15.35 -11.45 7.31
C GLU A 71 -15.21 -10.81 5.92
N LEU A 72 -14.13 -10.06 5.72
CA LEU A 72 -13.81 -9.50 4.41
C LEU A 72 -13.19 -10.58 3.54
N LYS A 73 -13.73 -10.79 2.35
CA LYS A 73 -13.25 -11.81 1.41
C LYS A 73 -13.05 -11.25 0.02
N THR A 74 -12.08 -11.76 -0.69
CA THR A 74 -11.86 -11.46 -2.10
C THR A 74 -11.12 -12.59 -2.81
N GLU A 75 -11.32 -12.66 -4.10
CA GLU A 75 -10.52 -13.46 -5.03
C GLU A 75 -9.86 -12.54 -6.06
N SER A 76 -8.76 -12.98 -6.62
CA SER A 76 -8.06 -12.25 -7.68
C SER A 76 -8.15 -13.02 -9.00
N PRO A 77 -8.48 -12.35 -10.11
CA PRO A 77 -8.39 -12.97 -11.44
C PRO A 77 -6.96 -13.46 -11.78
N ALA A 78 -5.94 -12.89 -11.15
CA ALA A 78 -4.55 -13.32 -11.34
C ALA A 78 -4.23 -14.65 -10.63
N LEU A 79 -5.09 -15.10 -9.70
CA LEU A 79 -4.93 -16.36 -8.97
C LEU A 79 -6.31 -16.98 -8.72
N PRO A 80 -6.95 -17.53 -9.75
CA PRO A 80 -8.31 -18.09 -9.66
C PRO A 80 -8.38 -19.23 -8.64
N GLY A 81 -9.48 -19.29 -7.86
CA GLY A 81 -9.73 -20.32 -6.86
C GLY A 81 -8.97 -20.13 -5.55
N VAL A 82 -8.24 -19.03 -5.39
CA VAL A 82 -7.60 -18.67 -4.11
C VAL A 82 -8.32 -17.49 -3.48
N GLU A 83 -9.14 -17.78 -2.48
CA GLU A 83 -9.80 -16.77 -1.65
C GLU A 83 -8.83 -16.23 -0.60
N ARG A 84 -8.83 -14.92 -0.42
CA ARG A 84 -8.19 -14.24 0.70
C ARG A 84 -9.26 -13.70 1.64
N SER A 85 -9.03 -13.84 2.94
CA SER A 85 -9.99 -13.35 3.94
C SER A 85 -9.31 -12.65 5.12
N TRP A 86 -10.01 -11.68 5.71
CA TRP A 86 -9.53 -10.88 6.83
C TRP A 86 -10.64 -10.64 7.84
N GLN A 87 -10.29 -10.74 9.11
CA GLN A 87 -11.20 -10.50 10.24
C GLN A 87 -11.24 -9.02 10.66
N THR A 88 -10.28 -8.23 10.21
CA THR A 88 -10.17 -6.80 10.53
C THR A 88 -9.68 -6.01 9.33
N THR A 89 -10.05 -4.74 9.25
CA THR A 89 -9.50 -3.80 8.25
C THR A 89 -8.00 -3.61 8.44
N ARG A 90 -7.50 -3.76 9.66
CA ARG A 90 -6.07 -3.70 9.97
C ARG A 90 -5.32 -4.86 9.32
N SER A 91 -5.78 -6.11 9.49
CA SER A 91 -5.13 -7.26 8.87
C SER A 91 -5.16 -7.20 7.33
N PHE A 92 -6.22 -6.64 6.75
CA PHE A 92 -6.29 -6.34 5.33
C PHE A 92 -5.18 -5.35 4.89
N CYS A 93 -5.04 -4.21 5.57
CA CYS A 93 -4.01 -3.23 5.25
C CYS A 93 -2.58 -3.80 5.44
N ASP A 94 -2.36 -4.54 6.54
CA ASP A 94 -1.05 -5.15 6.84
C ASP A 94 -0.65 -6.15 5.73
N GLU A 95 -1.60 -6.93 5.20
CA GLU A 95 -1.33 -7.84 4.09
C GLU A 95 -1.02 -7.09 2.79
N VAL A 96 -1.78 -6.03 2.46
CA VAL A 96 -1.49 -5.20 1.29
C VAL A 96 -0.10 -4.59 1.40
N ASN A 97 0.23 -3.98 2.54
CA ASN A 97 1.55 -3.39 2.80
C ASN A 97 2.66 -4.42 2.60
N ARG A 98 2.51 -5.61 3.21
CA ARG A 98 3.48 -6.70 3.11
C ARG A 98 3.62 -7.20 1.67
N ALA A 99 2.53 -7.37 0.94
CA ALA A 99 2.55 -7.81 -0.45
C ALA A 99 3.34 -6.85 -1.36
N ARG A 100 3.27 -5.53 -1.11
CA ARG A 100 4.04 -4.55 -1.89
C ARG A 100 5.53 -4.62 -1.60
N ILE A 101 5.92 -4.90 -0.35
CA ILE A 101 7.32 -5.08 0.05
C ILE A 101 7.87 -6.39 -0.53
N LEU A 102 7.16 -7.51 -0.33
CA LEU A 102 7.57 -8.82 -0.86
C LEU A 102 7.58 -8.86 -2.39
N GLY A 103 6.68 -8.10 -3.02
CA GLY A 103 6.70 -7.90 -4.47
C GLY A 103 7.93 -7.13 -5.00
N GLY A 104 8.72 -6.53 -4.12
CA GLY A 104 9.96 -5.81 -4.45
C GLY A 104 9.72 -4.45 -5.12
N VAL A 105 8.55 -3.83 -4.92
CA VAL A 105 8.18 -2.59 -5.62
C VAL A 105 8.00 -1.38 -4.73
N HIS A 106 7.96 -1.58 -3.40
CA HIS A 106 7.83 -0.51 -2.41
C HIS A 106 8.71 -0.74 -1.18
N TYR A 107 9.08 0.35 -0.52
CA TYR A 107 9.74 0.35 0.79
C TYR A 107 8.72 0.37 1.92
N ARG A 108 9.12 -0.13 3.09
CA ARG A 108 8.26 -0.15 4.28
C ARG A 108 7.73 1.25 4.67
N PHE A 109 8.59 2.26 4.69
CA PHE A 109 8.16 3.63 5.03
C PHE A 109 7.11 4.17 4.06
N SER A 110 7.21 3.84 2.78
CA SER A 110 6.27 4.25 1.74
C SER A 110 4.92 3.54 1.87
N THR A 111 4.92 2.25 2.26
CA THR A 111 3.65 1.54 2.49
C THR A 111 2.90 2.11 3.69
N LEU A 112 3.59 2.42 4.78
CA LEU A 112 2.99 3.02 5.98
C LEU A 112 2.47 4.43 5.70
N ALA A 113 3.26 5.27 5.04
CA ALA A 113 2.83 6.62 4.65
C ALA A 113 1.63 6.59 3.70
N GLY A 114 1.60 5.64 2.75
CA GLY A 114 0.46 5.45 1.86
C GLY A 114 -0.81 5.07 2.62
N GLU A 115 -0.74 4.11 3.55
CA GLU A 115 -1.88 3.73 4.37
C GLU A 115 -2.41 4.91 5.21
N GLU A 116 -1.52 5.64 5.88
CA GLU A 116 -1.90 6.80 6.69
C GLU A 116 -2.59 7.88 5.86
N LEU A 117 -2.03 8.22 4.70
CA LEU A 117 -2.65 9.14 3.73
C LEU A 117 -4.04 8.64 3.32
N GLY A 118 -4.16 7.35 3.00
CA GLY A 118 -5.42 6.73 2.62
C GLY A 118 -6.47 6.85 3.73
N ARG A 119 -6.10 6.54 4.97
CA ARG A 119 -7.00 6.69 6.12
C ARG A 119 -7.42 8.15 6.35
N ALA A 120 -6.51 9.12 6.14
CA ALA A 120 -6.85 10.53 6.24
C ALA A 120 -7.87 10.95 5.17
N ILE A 121 -7.68 10.51 3.93
CA ILE A 121 -8.64 10.74 2.83
C ILE A 121 -9.99 10.07 3.14
N GLY A 122 -9.98 8.83 3.62
CA GLY A 122 -11.18 8.10 4.01
C GLY A 122 -11.98 8.81 5.12
N ARG A 123 -11.30 9.34 6.14
CA ARG A 123 -11.93 10.18 7.18
C ARG A 123 -12.59 11.43 6.60
N LEU A 124 -11.90 12.13 5.71
CA LEU A 124 -12.46 13.33 5.08
C LEU A 124 -13.66 12.99 4.20
N ALA A 125 -13.58 11.90 3.44
CA ALA A 125 -14.67 11.44 2.58
C ALA A 125 -15.89 11.02 3.41
N SER A 126 -15.70 10.26 4.48
CA SER A 126 -16.79 9.86 5.38
C SER A 126 -17.47 11.08 6.01
N TRP A 127 -16.70 12.03 6.54
CA TRP A 127 -17.24 13.26 7.09
C TRP A 127 -18.08 14.04 6.09
N LYS A 128 -17.66 14.09 4.84
CA LYS A 128 -18.31 14.91 3.80
C LYS A 128 -19.51 14.23 3.14
N TYR A 129 -19.48 12.92 2.98
CA TYR A 129 -20.41 12.20 2.10
C TYR A 129 -21.22 11.11 2.81
N MET A 130 -20.79 10.63 3.97
CA MET A 130 -21.56 9.63 4.72
C MET A 130 -22.56 10.32 5.67
N PRO A 131 -23.81 9.84 5.77
CA PRO A 131 -24.78 10.40 6.66
C PRO A 131 -24.35 10.20 8.13
N ILE A 132 -24.59 11.22 8.96
CA ILE A 132 -24.41 11.08 10.41
C ILE A 132 -25.41 10.03 10.90
N LYS A 133 -24.91 8.92 11.39
CA LYS A 133 -25.75 7.92 12.07
C LYS A 133 -26.29 8.56 13.35
N LYS A 134 -27.63 8.71 13.44
CA LYS A 134 -28.32 9.22 14.63
C LYS A 134 -28.45 8.12 15.67
#